data_6a8c824c9d885462bb51b77e04236040
#
_entry.id   6a8c824c9d885462bb51b77e04236040
#
_cell.length_a   1.000
_cell.length_b   1.000
_cell.length_c   1.000
_cell.angle_alpha   90.00
_cell.angle_beta   90.00
_cell.angle_gamma   90.00
#
_symmetry.space_group_name_H-M   'P 1'
#
loop_
_entity.id
_entity.type
_entity.pdbx_description
1 polymer ?
#
loop_
_entity_poly.entity_id
_entity_poly.type
_entity_poly.pdbx_seq_one_letter_code
_entity_poly.pdbx_strand_id
1 'polypeptide(L)'
;MNLGLKDKNAIITGGSHGIGLETAKLLASEGCNVLILSRSSSRLQKAKKDIEAYGVQCHTLQVDVLKSQDVKKSLHEICQIWDKIDILINNVGGGGRWGVDDFVENPDAIWKEVYDKNMTSAISYTRFVLPYMMRQEWGRVVTFTSTIGRPAGGRPRFNVAKTAQTCLMKNLSLDKKLVRKNITFNSVAPGCIMIPNTGWEEEMAKDPAAFKNMVGEKFPLGRMGTPEEVAFSIVMLCSTKSSLINGAALAVDGGESYVF
;
A
#
# COMPACT_ATOMS: atom_id res chain seq x y z
N MET A 1 -3.35 -3.69 22.87
CA MET A 1 -3.43 -5.10 22.41
C MET A 1 -2.07 -5.48 21.87
N ASN A 2 -1.47 -6.58 22.26
CA ASN A 2 -0.22 -7.04 21.64
C ASN A 2 -0.54 -7.70 20.30
N LEU A 3 -0.01 -7.15 19.20
CA LEU A 3 -0.21 -7.65 17.84
C LEU A 3 0.77 -8.75 17.45
N GLY A 4 1.78 -9.03 18.29
CA GLY A 4 2.81 -10.05 18.04
C GLY A 4 3.78 -9.66 16.90
N LEU A 5 4.05 -8.37 16.75
CA LEU A 5 4.84 -7.83 15.63
C LEU A 5 6.28 -7.45 16.02
N LYS A 6 6.62 -7.50 17.30
CA LYS A 6 7.97 -7.19 17.77
C LYS A 6 9.01 -8.06 17.06
N ASP A 7 10.12 -7.44 16.66
CA ASP A 7 11.25 -8.05 15.95
C ASP A 7 10.92 -8.64 14.56
N LYS A 8 9.76 -8.33 14.00
CA LYS A 8 9.40 -8.64 12.61
C LYS A 8 10.08 -7.65 11.65
N ASN A 9 10.41 -8.12 10.45
CA ASN A 9 11.00 -7.31 9.39
C ASN A 9 9.95 -6.99 8.33
N ALA A 10 9.62 -5.72 8.15
CA ALA A 10 8.57 -5.24 7.26
C ALA A 10 9.13 -4.40 6.10
N ILE A 11 8.76 -4.76 4.88
CA ILE A 11 9.06 -3.98 3.67
C ILE A 11 7.81 -3.17 3.29
N ILE A 12 7.96 -1.86 3.10
CA ILE A 12 6.87 -0.97 2.69
C ILE A 12 7.29 -0.24 1.41
N THR A 13 6.65 -0.56 0.29
CA THR A 13 6.83 0.20 -0.95
C THR A 13 6.08 1.53 -0.85
N GLY A 14 6.72 2.64 -1.24
CA GLY A 14 6.15 3.99 -1.09
C GLY A 14 6.03 4.45 0.37
N GLY A 15 6.90 3.97 1.26
CA GLY A 15 6.84 4.19 2.71
C GLY A 15 7.34 5.55 3.21
N SER A 16 7.61 6.53 2.33
CA SER A 16 8.19 7.82 2.75
C SER A 16 7.18 8.97 2.87
N HIS A 17 5.89 8.73 2.61
CA HIS A 17 4.84 9.75 2.65
C HIS A 17 3.46 9.12 2.76
N GLY A 18 2.49 9.89 3.28
CA GLY A 18 1.08 9.52 3.34
C GLY A 18 0.85 8.20 4.07
N ILE A 19 -0.07 7.38 3.57
CA ILE A 19 -0.49 6.15 4.22
C ILE A 19 0.68 5.16 4.43
N GLY A 20 1.60 5.07 3.45
CA GLY A 20 2.77 4.21 3.58
C GLY A 20 3.71 4.62 4.71
N LEU A 21 3.88 5.92 4.94
CA LEU A 21 4.68 6.44 6.07
C LEU A 21 4.00 6.16 7.41
N GLU A 22 2.68 6.43 7.51
CA GLU A 22 1.97 6.18 8.77
C GLU A 22 1.87 4.67 9.07
N THR A 23 1.77 3.81 8.03
CA THR A 23 1.89 2.36 8.19
C THR A 23 3.28 1.97 8.72
N ALA A 24 4.35 2.57 8.19
CA ALA A 24 5.71 2.29 8.64
C ALA A 24 5.94 2.71 10.10
N LYS A 25 5.45 3.90 10.49
CA LYS A 25 5.51 4.39 11.88
C LYS A 25 4.72 3.50 12.84
N LEU A 26 3.52 3.08 12.44
CA LEU A 26 2.68 2.23 13.29
C LEU A 26 3.29 0.82 13.43
N LEU A 27 3.88 0.24 12.38
CA LEU A 27 4.65 -1.01 12.49
C LEU A 27 5.87 -0.84 13.41
N ALA A 28 6.58 0.28 13.29
CA ALA A 28 7.72 0.60 14.15
C ALA A 28 7.31 0.73 15.63
N SER A 29 6.17 1.37 15.93
CA SER A 29 5.63 1.47 17.30
C SER A 29 5.24 0.13 17.91
N GLU A 30 4.94 -0.88 17.07
CA GLU A 30 4.72 -2.28 17.48
C GLU A 30 6.04 -3.08 17.54
N GLY A 31 7.21 -2.43 17.38
CA GLY A 31 8.53 -3.04 17.46
C GLY A 31 9.02 -3.73 16.20
N CYS A 32 8.42 -3.47 15.03
CA CYS A 32 8.93 -3.99 13.76
C CYS A 32 10.17 -3.22 13.30
N ASN A 33 11.17 -3.92 12.77
CA ASN A 33 12.16 -3.31 11.90
C ASN A 33 11.53 -3.01 10.54
N VAL A 34 11.89 -1.88 9.94
CA VAL A 34 11.21 -1.38 8.74
C VAL A 34 12.21 -1.09 7.63
N LEU A 35 11.88 -1.49 6.41
CA LEU A 35 12.56 -1.08 5.19
C LEU A 35 11.54 -0.36 4.29
N ILE A 36 11.81 0.90 3.99
CA ILE A 36 10.95 1.71 3.15
C ILE A 36 11.61 2.03 1.81
N LEU A 37 10.81 1.95 0.74
CA LEU A 37 11.25 2.27 -0.62
C LEU A 37 10.46 3.46 -1.15
N SER A 38 11.15 4.40 -1.80
CA SER A 38 10.53 5.58 -2.43
C SER A 38 11.47 6.23 -3.44
N ARG A 39 10.94 7.08 -4.31
CA ARG A 39 11.73 7.81 -5.31
C ARG A 39 12.50 9.00 -4.73
N SER A 40 12.01 9.59 -3.65
CA SER A 40 12.57 10.82 -3.06
C SER A 40 13.53 10.51 -1.93
N SER A 41 14.82 10.74 -2.16
CA SER A 41 15.87 10.57 -1.15
C SER A 41 15.63 11.47 0.07
N SER A 42 15.23 12.72 -0.13
CA SER A 42 14.98 13.67 0.98
C SER A 42 13.83 13.22 1.88
N ARG A 43 12.71 12.73 1.28
CA ARG A 43 11.59 12.17 2.04
C ARG A 43 11.97 10.89 2.76
N LEU A 44 12.80 10.03 2.14
CA LEU A 44 13.30 8.81 2.79
C LEU A 44 14.12 9.13 4.03
N GLN A 45 15.02 10.10 3.97
CA GLN A 45 15.85 10.50 5.10
C GLN A 45 15.03 11.08 6.27
N LYS A 46 14.00 11.89 5.96
CA LYS A 46 13.07 12.39 6.97
C LYS A 46 12.28 11.24 7.60
N ALA A 47 11.67 10.40 6.78
CA ALA A 47 10.89 9.26 7.24
C ALA A 47 11.73 8.29 8.09
N LYS A 48 13.00 8.06 7.73
CA LYS A 48 13.92 7.24 8.51
C LYS A 48 14.06 7.75 9.92
N LYS A 49 14.34 9.06 10.10
CA LYS A 49 14.46 9.68 11.44
C LYS A 49 13.18 9.52 12.26
N ASP A 50 12.02 9.74 11.62
CA ASP A 50 10.72 9.63 12.29
C ASP A 50 10.44 8.19 12.75
N ILE A 51 10.87 7.19 11.96
CA ILE A 51 10.68 5.76 12.26
C ILE A 51 11.69 5.28 13.32
N GLU A 52 12.96 5.67 13.21
CA GLU A 52 14.01 5.29 14.18
C GLU A 52 13.76 5.83 15.58
N ALA A 53 12.95 6.90 15.72
CA ALA A 53 12.50 7.41 17.01
C ALA A 53 11.71 6.40 17.86
N TYR A 54 11.16 5.35 17.25
CA TYR A 54 10.52 4.23 17.96
C TYR A 54 11.51 3.16 18.48
N GLY A 55 12.81 3.34 18.28
CA GLY A 55 13.85 2.41 18.79
C GLY A 55 14.03 1.15 17.94
N VAL A 56 13.56 1.14 16.70
CA VAL A 56 13.72 0.03 15.76
C VAL A 56 14.71 0.37 14.64
N GLN A 57 15.16 -0.65 13.90
CA GLN A 57 15.97 -0.43 12.71
C GLN A 57 15.09 0.08 11.55
N CYS A 58 15.55 1.12 10.85
CA CYS A 58 14.93 1.61 9.63
C CYS A 58 15.94 1.68 8.48
N HIS A 59 15.69 0.90 7.43
CA HIS A 59 16.45 0.94 6.18
C HIS A 59 15.67 1.68 5.09
N THR A 60 16.39 2.32 4.19
CA THR A 60 15.78 3.11 3.10
C THR A 60 16.45 2.78 1.78
N LEU A 61 15.65 2.55 0.72
CA LEU A 61 16.15 2.36 -0.64
C LEU A 61 15.48 3.35 -1.58
N GLN A 62 16.27 4.05 -2.37
CA GLN A 62 15.75 4.93 -3.41
C GLN A 62 15.42 4.10 -4.65
N VAL A 63 14.14 4.02 -5.00
CA VAL A 63 13.63 3.17 -6.08
C VAL A 63 12.54 3.88 -6.86
N ASP A 64 12.66 3.90 -8.17
CA ASP A 64 11.54 4.15 -9.07
C ASP A 64 10.99 2.82 -9.58
N VAL A 65 9.79 2.45 -9.14
CA VAL A 65 9.18 1.16 -9.52
C VAL A 65 8.83 1.05 -11.00
N LEU A 66 8.85 2.15 -11.75
CA LEU A 66 8.69 2.17 -13.20
C LEU A 66 9.99 1.79 -13.93
N LYS A 67 11.11 1.80 -13.24
CA LYS A 67 12.41 1.40 -13.78
C LYS A 67 12.74 -0.01 -13.33
N SER A 68 12.66 -0.98 -14.24
CA SER A 68 12.90 -2.40 -13.92
C SER A 68 14.30 -2.65 -13.34
N GLN A 69 15.30 -1.85 -13.73
CA GLN A 69 16.66 -1.94 -13.17
C GLN A 69 16.70 -1.50 -11.69
N ASP A 70 15.99 -0.40 -11.32
CA ASP A 70 15.91 0.05 -9.94
C ASP A 70 15.23 -1.01 -9.08
N VAL A 71 14.15 -1.63 -9.57
CA VAL A 71 13.47 -2.72 -8.87
C VAL A 71 14.42 -3.89 -8.66
N LYS A 72 15.11 -4.38 -9.71
CA LYS A 72 16.06 -5.49 -9.60
C LYS A 72 17.19 -5.18 -8.60
N LYS A 73 17.73 -3.96 -8.66
CA LYS A 73 18.77 -3.50 -7.74
C LYS A 73 18.26 -3.52 -6.30
N SER A 74 17.07 -2.97 -6.05
CA SER A 74 16.49 -2.96 -4.71
C SER A 74 16.28 -4.36 -4.12
N LEU A 75 15.82 -5.32 -4.95
CA LEU A 75 15.65 -6.71 -4.51
C LEU A 75 16.99 -7.33 -4.10
N HIS A 76 18.07 -7.04 -4.84
CA HIS A 76 19.42 -7.50 -4.48
C HIS A 76 19.92 -6.84 -3.17
N GLU A 77 19.71 -5.54 -3.00
CA GLU A 77 20.10 -4.83 -1.78
C GLU A 77 19.33 -5.34 -0.55
N ILE A 78 18.04 -5.66 -0.68
CA ILE A 78 17.25 -6.23 0.41
C ILE A 78 17.83 -7.57 0.89
N CYS A 79 18.32 -8.43 -0.01
CA CYS A 79 18.98 -9.69 0.34
C CYS A 79 20.24 -9.50 1.20
N GLN A 80 20.91 -8.35 1.09
CA GLN A 80 22.10 -8.02 1.88
C GLN A 80 21.77 -7.45 3.27
N ILE A 81 20.53 -6.95 3.41
CA ILE A 81 20.07 -6.33 4.66
C ILE A 81 19.46 -7.37 5.60
N TRP A 82 18.62 -8.27 5.05
CA TRP A 82 17.84 -9.23 5.85
C TRP A 82 17.79 -10.63 5.25
N ASP A 83 18.06 -11.63 6.09
CA ASP A 83 17.83 -13.05 5.77
C ASP A 83 16.39 -13.48 6.02
N LYS A 84 15.60 -12.65 6.70
CA LYS A 84 14.22 -12.91 7.09
C LYS A 84 13.33 -11.73 6.73
N ILE A 85 12.22 -11.99 6.04
CA ILE A 85 11.23 -10.99 5.65
C ILE A 85 9.86 -11.48 6.09
N ASP A 86 9.24 -10.78 7.01
CA ASP A 86 7.98 -11.21 7.63
C ASP A 86 6.76 -10.55 6.99
N ILE A 87 6.86 -9.28 6.63
CA ILE A 87 5.73 -8.46 6.19
C ILE A 87 6.10 -7.74 4.89
N LEU A 88 5.17 -7.75 3.94
CA LEU A 88 5.24 -6.92 2.74
C LEU A 88 3.98 -6.06 2.63
N ILE A 89 4.19 -4.74 2.53
CA ILE A 89 3.14 -3.78 2.22
C ILE A 89 3.37 -3.22 0.83
N ASN A 90 2.57 -3.69 -0.14
CA ASN A 90 2.53 -3.14 -1.48
C ASN A 90 1.67 -1.85 -1.47
N ASN A 91 2.28 -0.73 -1.10
CA ASN A 91 1.58 0.55 -0.99
C ASN A 91 1.83 1.47 -2.20
N VAL A 92 2.90 1.26 -2.98
CA VAL A 92 3.09 2.06 -4.20
C VAL A 92 1.87 1.94 -5.11
N GLY A 93 1.38 3.09 -5.53
CA GLY A 93 0.25 3.17 -6.43
C GLY A 93 0.02 4.59 -6.95
N GLY A 94 -1.14 4.79 -7.60
CA GLY A 94 -1.55 6.07 -8.17
C GLY A 94 -1.54 6.07 -9.70
N GLY A 95 -1.54 7.26 -10.29
CA GLY A 95 -1.66 7.43 -11.75
C GLY A 95 -3.11 7.55 -12.21
N GLY A 96 -4.09 7.58 -11.31
CA GLY A 96 -5.49 7.81 -11.69
C GLY A 96 -5.72 9.14 -12.40
N ARG A 97 -4.90 10.16 -12.16
CA ARG A 97 -4.97 11.48 -12.79
C ARG A 97 -4.04 11.63 -14.02
N TRP A 98 -3.35 10.56 -14.44
CA TRP A 98 -2.46 10.60 -15.58
C TRP A 98 -3.23 10.48 -16.89
N GLY A 99 -2.81 11.20 -17.93
CA GLY A 99 -3.48 11.24 -19.22
C GLY A 99 -4.85 11.93 -19.18
N VAL A 100 -5.58 11.81 -20.27
CA VAL A 100 -6.95 12.34 -20.43
C VAL A 100 -7.98 11.35 -19.89
N ASP A 101 -9.19 11.82 -19.59
CA ASP A 101 -10.25 10.94 -19.06
C ASP A 101 -10.99 10.18 -20.16
N ASP A 102 -10.89 10.64 -21.41
CA ASP A 102 -11.46 9.94 -22.55
C ASP A 102 -10.76 8.59 -22.77
N PHE A 103 -11.56 7.54 -22.96
CA PHE A 103 -11.05 6.19 -23.12
C PHE A 103 -10.33 5.97 -24.45
N VAL A 104 -10.84 6.59 -25.52
CA VAL A 104 -10.31 6.41 -26.88
C VAL A 104 -9.03 7.24 -27.07
N GLU A 105 -9.02 8.46 -26.53
CA GLU A 105 -7.89 9.38 -26.66
C GLU A 105 -6.75 9.13 -25.67
N ASN A 106 -6.96 8.29 -24.64
CA ASN A 106 -5.93 8.04 -23.63
C ASN A 106 -4.84 7.11 -24.20
N PRO A 107 -3.58 7.57 -24.30
CA PRO A 107 -2.50 6.79 -24.91
C PRO A 107 -2.22 5.45 -24.21
N ASP A 108 -1.94 4.40 -24.97
CA ASP A 108 -1.55 3.07 -24.45
C ASP A 108 -0.37 3.14 -23.47
N ALA A 109 0.56 4.06 -23.70
CA ALA A 109 1.71 4.28 -22.81
C ALA A 109 1.28 4.64 -21.39
N ILE A 110 0.22 5.43 -21.22
CA ILE A 110 -0.33 5.80 -19.90
C ILE A 110 -0.99 4.59 -19.24
N TRP A 111 -1.72 3.77 -20.02
CA TRP A 111 -2.27 2.50 -19.51
C TRP A 111 -1.19 1.59 -18.96
N LYS A 112 -0.13 1.40 -19.75
CA LYS A 112 1.03 0.59 -19.36
C LYS A 112 1.69 1.16 -18.10
N GLU A 113 1.94 2.45 -18.04
CA GLU A 113 2.62 3.10 -16.91
C GLU A 113 1.79 2.98 -15.62
N VAL A 114 0.46 3.20 -15.69
CA VAL A 114 -0.43 3.01 -14.55
C VAL A 114 -0.44 1.56 -14.08
N TYR A 115 -0.50 0.60 -15.01
CA TYR A 115 -0.46 -0.82 -14.68
C TYR A 115 0.88 -1.23 -14.07
N ASP A 116 1.99 -0.81 -14.65
CA ASP A 116 3.33 -1.13 -14.16
C ASP A 116 3.56 -0.57 -12.74
N LYS A 117 3.14 0.67 -12.51
CA LYS A 117 3.28 1.29 -11.19
C LYS A 117 2.50 0.56 -10.10
N ASN A 118 1.27 0.16 -10.41
CA ASN A 118 0.39 -0.48 -9.42
C ASN A 118 0.59 -1.99 -9.38
N MET A 119 0.44 -2.68 -10.49
CA MET A 119 0.35 -4.14 -10.53
C MET A 119 1.70 -4.81 -10.71
N THR A 120 2.50 -4.40 -11.70
CA THR A 120 3.81 -5.04 -11.98
C THR A 120 4.75 -4.90 -10.78
N SER A 121 4.76 -3.73 -10.13
CA SER A 121 5.54 -3.51 -8.91
C SER A 121 5.10 -4.44 -7.77
N ALA A 122 3.79 -4.56 -7.52
CA ALA A 122 3.26 -5.45 -6.48
C ALA A 122 3.60 -6.92 -6.75
N ILE A 123 3.51 -7.37 -8.01
CA ILE A 123 3.94 -8.72 -8.41
C ILE A 123 5.42 -8.94 -8.09
N SER A 124 6.28 -8.00 -8.47
CA SER A 124 7.74 -8.14 -8.31
C SER A 124 8.14 -8.32 -6.85
N TYR A 125 7.66 -7.44 -5.97
CA TYR A 125 7.98 -7.54 -4.54
C TYR A 125 7.31 -8.73 -3.87
N THR A 126 6.07 -9.07 -4.23
CA THR A 126 5.39 -10.26 -3.69
C THR A 126 6.14 -11.54 -4.06
N ARG A 127 6.51 -11.72 -5.33
CA ARG A 127 7.30 -12.88 -5.77
C ARG A 127 8.64 -12.98 -5.07
N PHE A 128 9.26 -11.85 -4.78
CA PHE A 128 10.55 -11.81 -4.11
C PHE A 128 10.47 -12.26 -2.65
N VAL A 129 9.46 -11.82 -1.88
CA VAL A 129 9.37 -12.15 -0.45
C VAL A 129 8.87 -13.57 -0.18
N LEU A 130 8.12 -14.17 -1.09
CA LEU A 130 7.51 -15.49 -0.88
C LEU A 130 8.50 -16.60 -0.51
N PRO A 131 9.68 -16.74 -1.12
CA PRO A 131 10.65 -17.75 -0.72
C PRO A 131 11.11 -17.61 0.75
N TYR A 132 11.25 -16.39 1.24
CA TYR A 132 11.59 -16.10 2.64
C TYR A 132 10.46 -16.51 3.57
N MET A 133 9.23 -16.08 3.27
CA MET A 133 8.04 -16.39 4.04
C MET A 133 7.75 -17.90 4.07
N MET A 134 7.95 -18.59 2.96
CA MET A 134 7.79 -20.05 2.88
C MET A 134 8.81 -20.81 3.74
N ARG A 135 10.07 -20.38 3.73
CA ARG A 135 11.14 -20.99 4.52
C ARG A 135 10.93 -20.84 6.02
N GLN A 136 10.43 -19.67 6.45
CA GLN A 136 10.18 -19.38 7.87
C GLN A 136 8.78 -19.77 8.35
N GLU A 137 7.93 -20.28 7.44
CA GLU A 137 6.54 -20.69 7.68
C GLU A 137 5.67 -19.58 8.32
N TRP A 138 5.91 -18.35 7.92
CA TRP A 138 5.13 -17.20 8.35
C TRP A 138 5.30 -16.04 7.37
N GLY A 139 4.19 -15.34 7.07
CA GLY A 139 4.24 -14.14 6.26
C GLY A 139 2.91 -13.38 6.23
N ARG A 140 3.00 -12.07 6.02
CA ARG A 140 1.84 -11.19 5.81
C ARG A 140 2.08 -10.30 4.60
N VAL A 141 1.22 -10.44 3.61
CA VAL A 141 1.23 -9.59 2.41
C VAL A 141 -0.05 -8.78 2.38
N VAL A 142 0.07 -7.47 2.47
CA VAL A 142 -1.06 -6.55 2.36
C VAL A 142 -0.82 -5.62 1.18
N THR A 143 -1.81 -5.55 0.28
CA THR A 143 -1.72 -4.73 -0.93
C THR A 143 -2.75 -3.60 -0.88
N PHE A 144 -2.28 -2.39 -1.13
CA PHE A 144 -3.13 -1.22 -1.28
C PHE A 144 -3.89 -1.27 -2.60
N THR A 145 -5.20 -1.36 -2.50
CA THR A 145 -6.09 -1.24 -3.65
C THR A 145 -6.78 0.13 -3.65
N SER A 146 -8.06 0.17 -3.89
CA SER A 146 -8.90 1.36 -3.79
C SER A 146 -10.36 0.93 -3.77
N THR A 147 -11.22 1.72 -3.17
CA THR A 147 -12.66 1.53 -3.32
C THR A 147 -13.08 1.56 -4.79
N ILE A 148 -12.43 2.39 -5.63
CA ILE A 148 -12.64 2.42 -7.09
C ILE A 148 -12.26 1.09 -7.77
N GLY A 149 -11.37 0.30 -7.21
CA GLY A 149 -10.99 -1.02 -7.73
C GLY A 149 -11.97 -2.15 -7.40
N ARG A 150 -13.15 -1.87 -6.88
CA ARG A 150 -14.17 -2.86 -6.54
C ARG A 150 -15.45 -2.71 -7.38
N PRO A 151 -16.14 -1.54 -7.42
CA PRO A 151 -17.20 -1.27 -8.37
C PRO A 151 -16.65 -0.78 -9.69
N ALA A 152 -17.44 -0.88 -10.75
CA ALA A 152 -17.18 -0.15 -11.99
C ALA A 152 -17.36 1.35 -11.73
N GLY A 153 -16.53 2.17 -12.38
CA GLY A 153 -16.55 3.63 -12.26
C GLY A 153 -15.16 4.25 -12.15
N GLY A 154 -15.10 5.56 -12.22
CA GLY A 154 -13.84 6.29 -12.23
C GLY A 154 -13.04 6.10 -13.52
N ARG A 155 -11.74 6.24 -13.42
CA ARG A 155 -10.83 6.18 -14.57
C ARG A 155 -10.45 4.74 -14.90
N PRO A 156 -10.84 4.20 -16.07
CA PRO A 156 -10.74 2.78 -16.39
C PRO A 156 -9.36 2.17 -16.15
N ARG A 157 -8.27 2.86 -16.57
CA ARG A 157 -6.89 2.39 -16.40
C ARG A 157 -6.49 2.16 -14.94
N PHE A 158 -6.94 3.05 -14.05
CA PHE A 158 -6.65 2.93 -12.63
C PHE A 158 -7.54 1.86 -11.97
N ASN A 159 -8.83 1.83 -12.33
CA ASN A 159 -9.78 0.82 -11.87
C ASN A 159 -9.29 -0.58 -12.22
N VAL A 160 -8.92 -0.84 -13.48
CA VAL A 160 -8.40 -2.14 -13.93
C VAL A 160 -7.16 -2.55 -13.13
N ALA A 161 -6.21 -1.64 -12.93
CA ALA A 161 -4.99 -1.95 -12.16
C ALA A 161 -5.29 -2.29 -10.69
N LYS A 162 -6.22 -1.57 -10.05
CA LYS A 162 -6.61 -1.81 -8.65
C LYS A 162 -7.46 -3.08 -8.48
N THR A 163 -8.32 -3.36 -9.43
CA THR A 163 -9.06 -4.63 -9.49
C THR A 163 -8.11 -5.82 -9.65
N ALA A 164 -7.11 -5.70 -10.53
CA ALA A 164 -6.09 -6.73 -10.72
C ALA A 164 -5.31 -7.01 -9.43
N GLN A 165 -4.96 -5.98 -8.64
CA GLN A 165 -4.32 -6.15 -7.33
C GLN A 165 -5.20 -6.92 -6.34
N THR A 166 -6.50 -6.61 -6.27
CA THR A 166 -7.47 -7.32 -5.42
C THR A 166 -7.58 -8.79 -5.85
N CYS A 167 -7.69 -9.02 -7.15
CA CYS A 167 -7.74 -10.37 -7.73
C CYS A 167 -6.46 -11.17 -7.42
N LEU A 168 -5.28 -10.56 -7.53
CA LEU A 168 -4.01 -11.21 -7.19
C LEU A 168 -3.99 -11.69 -5.74
N MET A 169 -4.34 -10.82 -4.78
CA MET A 169 -4.36 -11.20 -3.36
C MET A 169 -5.34 -12.34 -3.10
N LYS A 170 -6.53 -12.31 -3.74
CA LYS A 170 -7.50 -13.39 -3.61
C LYS A 170 -6.99 -14.70 -4.19
N ASN A 171 -6.35 -14.70 -5.36
CA ASN A 171 -5.78 -15.90 -5.96
C ASN A 171 -4.66 -16.51 -5.09
N LEU A 172 -3.74 -15.69 -4.59
CA LEU A 172 -2.67 -16.16 -3.69
C LEU A 172 -3.21 -16.73 -2.38
N SER A 173 -4.30 -16.16 -1.87
CA SER A 173 -4.96 -16.65 -0.65
C SER A 173 -5.59 -18.05 -0.80
N LEU A 174 -5.73 -18.56 -2.01
CA LEU A 174 -6.26 -19.90 -2.31
C LEU A 174 -5.14 -20.92 -2.56
N ASP A 175 -3.90 -20.47 -2.74
CA ASP A 175 -2.77 -21.37 -2.97
C ASP A 175 -2.35 -22.09 -1.70
N LYS A 176 -2.73 -23.38 -1.63
CA LYS A 176 -2.45 -24.27 -0.50
C LYS A 176 -0.96 -24.39 -0.16
N LYS A 177 -0.04 -24.22 -1.15
CA LYS A 177 1.40 -24.27 -0.91
C LYS A 177 1.88 -23.08 -0.08
N LEU A 178 1.21 -21.93 -0.22
CA LEU A 178 1.51 -20.70 0.48
C LEU A 178 0.78 -20.61 1.83
N VAL A 179 -0.55 -20.78 1.81
CA VAL A 179 -1.37 -20.51 3.00
C VAL A 179 -1.15 -21.54 4.12
N ARG A 180 -0.79 -22.79 3.78
CA ARG A 180 -0.43 -23.81 4.78
C ARG A 180 0.90 -23.51 5.50
N LYS A 181 1.67 -22.55 5.00
CA LYS A 181 2.86 -21.99 5.63
C LYS A 181 2.55 -20.72 6.45
N ASN A 182 1.29 -20.55 6.87
CA ASN A 182 0.84 -19.39 7.64
C ASN A 182 1.15 -18.03 6.95
N ILE A 183 1.08 -18.03 5.61
CA ILE A 183 1.20 -16.80 4.82
C ILE A 183 -0.20 -16.34 4.46
N THR A 184 -0.54 -15.08 4.77
CA THR A 184 -1.84 -14.50 4.40
C THR A 184 -1.69 -13.37 3.39
N PHE A 185 -2.70 -13.24 2.53
CA PHE A 185 -2.75 -12.26 1.44
C PHE A 185 -4.06 -11.49 1.55
N ASN A 186 -3.96 -10.20 1.85
CA ASN A 186 -5.12 -9.34 1.97
C ASN A 186 -4.94 -8.05 1.19
N SER A 187 -6.03 -7.39 0.88
CA SER A 187 -6.04 -6.04 0.31
C SER A 187 -6.80 -5.08 1.21
N VAL A 188 -6.33 -3.84 1.24
CA VAL A 188 -7.02 -2.72 1.87
C VAL A 188 -7.42 -1.75 0.77
N ALA A 189 -8.67 -1.35 0.75
CA ALA A 189 -9.28 -0.47 -0.22
C ALA A 189 -9.67 0.86 0.45
N PRO A 190 -8.77 1.85 0.48
CA PRO A 190 -9.09 3.15 1.03
C PRO A 190 -10.09 3.90 0.16
N GLY A 191 -10.93 4.69 0.79
CA GLY A 191 -11.69 5.76 0.15
C GLY A 191 -10.84 7.00 -0.10
N CYS A 192 -11.47 8.16 -0.07
CA CYS A 192 -10.80 9.43 -0.19
C CYS A 192 -10.08 9.80 1.12
N ILE A 193 -8.76 9.86 1.04
CA ILE A 193 -7.89 10.16 2.20
C ILE A 193 -7.22 11.52 1.99
N MET A 194 -7.33 12.39 3.00
CA MET A 194 -6.62 13.67 3.01
C MET A 194 -5.15 13.42 3.36
N ILE A 195 -4.31 13.48 2.34
CA ILE A 195 -2.86 13.33 2.50
C ILE A 195 -2.21 14.69 2.25
N PRO A 196 -1.42 15.23 3.19
CA PRO A 196 -0.71 16.50 3.03
C PRO A 196 0.17 16.53 1.77
N ASN A 197 0.28 17.70 1.15
CA ASN A 197 1.06 17.92 -0.09
C ASN A 197 0.59 17.02 -1.26
N THR A 198 -0.73 16.84 -1.40
CA THR A 198 -1.35 16.11 -2.51
C THR A 198 -2.47 16.94 -3.14
N GLY A 199 -3.01 16.44 -4.26
CA GLY A 199 -4.03 17.14 -5.00
C GLY A 199 -5.32 17.45 -4.24
N TRP A 200 -5.63 16.78 -3.14
CA TRP A 200 -6.79 17.14 -2.30
C TRP A 200 -6.55 18.43 -1.49
N GLU A 201 -5.34 18.62 -1.00
CA GLU A 201 -4.95 19.87 -0.33
C GLU A 201 -4.93 21.05 -1.31
N GLU A 202 -4.45 20.81 -2.55
CA GLU A 202 -4.49 21.79 -3.63
C GLU A 202 -5.94 22.16 -4.00
N GLU A 203 -6.85 21.19 -4.10
CA GLU A 203 -8.28 21.43 -4.37
C GLU A 203 -8.94 22.22 -3.22
N MET A 204 -8.64 21.85 -1.98
CA MET A 204 -9.14 22.59 -0.80
C MET A 204 -8.65 24.03 -0.79
N ALA A 205 -7.40 24.27 -1.18
CA ALA A 205 -6.82 25.62 -1.21
C ALA A 205 -7.44 26.53 -2.30
N LYS A 206 -7.97 25.97 -3.40
CA LYS A 206 -8.61 26.75 -4.48
C LYS A 206 -9.92 27.38 -4.03
N ASP A 207 -10.77 26.64 -3.37
CA ASP A 207 -12.06 27.09 -2.84
C ASP A 207 -12.43 26.26 -1.58
N PRO A 208 -12.03 26.73 -0.38
CA PRO A 208 -12.28 26.01 0.87
C PRO A 208 -13.78 25.83 1.18
N ALA A 209 -14.64 26.77 0.78
CA ALA A 209 -16.08 26.71 1.05
C ALA A 209 -16.74 25.65 0.16
N ALA A 210 -16.49 25.68 -1.14
CA ALA A 210 -16.98 24.68 -2.09
C ALA A 210 -16.43 23.28 -1.73
N PHE A 211 -15.16 23.19 -1.36
CA PHE A 211 -14.55 21.93 -0.91
C PHE A 211 -15.26 21.37 0.33
N LYS A 212 -15.52 22.20 1.35
CA LYS A 212 -16.23 21.78 2.57
C LYS A 212 -17.63 21.27 2.26
N ASN A 213 -18.38 21.98 1.39
CA ASN A 213 -19.72 21.56 0.98
C ASN A 213 -19.68 20.21 0.23
N MET A 214 -18.79 20.08 -0.75
CA MET A 214 -18.58 18.84 -1.50
C MET A 214 -18.26 17.67 -0.56
N VAL A 215 -17.40 17.87 0.43
CA VAL A 215 -17.03 16.85 1.42
C VAL A 215 -18.23 16.45 2.26
N GLY A 216 -19.01 17.44 2.74
CA GLY A 216 -20.21 17.19 3.56
C GLY A 216 -21.32 16.45 2.81
N GLU A 217 -21.46 16.71 1.51
CA GLU A 217 -22.48 16.04 0.67
C GLU A 217 -22.04 14.64 0.21
N LYS A 218 -20.77 14.49 -0.14
CA LYS A 218 -20.25 13.27 -0.80
C LYS A 218 -19.87 12.17 0.18
N PHE A 219 -19.34 12.50 1.35
CA PHE A 219 -18.82 11.51 2.29
C PHE A 219 -19.77 11.30 3.47
N PRO A 220 -20.23 10.06 3.75
CA PRO A 220 -21.17 9.77 4.83
C PRO A 220 -20.71 10.24 6.21
N LEU A 221 -19.40 10.21 6.49
CA LEU A 221 -18.84 10.73 7.72
C LEU A 221 -18.72 12.27 7.76
N GLY A 222 -19.08 12.99 6.69
CA GLY A 222 -18.90 14.42 6.55
C GLY A 222 -17.45 14.88 6.51
N ARG A 223 -16.50 13.96 6.34
CA ARG A 223 -15.07 14.22 6.22
C ARG A 223 -14.37 13.16 5.39
N MET A 224 -13.20 13.49 4.89
CA MET A 224 -12.28 12.51 4.33
C MET A 224 -11.58 11.73 5.45
N GLY A 225 -11.07 10.53 5.11
CA GLY A 225 -10.23 9.75 6.02
C GLY A 225 -8.84 10.35 6.19
N THR A 226 -8.11 9.84 7.18
CA THR A 226 -6.71 10.18 7.42
C THR A 226 -5.78 8.99 7.11
N PRO A 227 -4.49 9.23 6.84
CA PRO A 227 -3.52 8.17 6.64
C PRO A 227 -3.43 7.19 7.81
N GLU A 228 -3.57 7.67 9.04
CA GLU A 228 -3.49 6.88 10.28
C GLU A 228 -4.65 5.90 10.41
N GLU A 229 -5.86 6.29 10.02
CA GLU A 229 -7.05 5.42 10.03
C GLU A 229 -6.87 4.22 9.11
N VAL A 230 -6.25 4.44 7.96
CA VAL A 230 -5.94 3.36 7.01
C VAL A 230 -4.77 2.51 7.50
N ALA A 231 -3.71 3.14 8.03
CA ALA A 231 -2.54 2.44 8.56
C ALA A 231 -2.91 1.45 9.67
N PHE A 232 -3.83 1.81 10.55
CA PHE A 232 -4.35 0.93 11.60
C PHE A 232 -4.90 -0.39 11.02
N SER A 233 -5.73 -0.30 9.99
CA SER A 233 -6.32 -1.48 9.35
C SER A 233 -5.28 -2.40 8.72
N ILE A 234 -4.21 -1.82 8.14
CA ILE A 234 -3.12 -2.58 7.54
C ILE A 234 -2.33 -3.31 8.62
N VAL A 235 -1.94 -2.61 9.68
CA VAL A 235 -1.13 -3.19 10.76
C VAL A 235 -1.91 -4.28 11.51
N MET A 236 -3.23 -4.10 11.68
CA MET A 236 -4.12 -5.14 12.20
C MET A 236 -4.05 -6.42 11.33
N LEU A 237 -4.09 -6.29 10.00
CA LEU A 237 -3.98 -7.45 9.09
C LEU A 237 -2.60 -8.11 9.13
N CYS A 238 -1.55 -7.41 9.56
CA CYS A 238 -0.21 -7.96 9.76
C CYS A 238 -0.06 -8.74 11.07
N SER A 239 -0.97 -8.60 12.03
CA SER A 239 -0.90 -9.24 13.33
C SER A 239 -0.79 -10.77 13.24
N THR A 240 -0.08 -11.37 14.20
CA THR A 240 -0.08 -12.83 14.40
C THR A 240 -1.47 -13.36 14.72
N LYS A 241 -2.36 -12.51 15.25
CA LYS A 241 -3.75 -12.85 15.60
C LYS A 241 -4.71 -12.83 14.42
N SER A 242 -4.27 -12.29 13.27
CA SER A 242 -5.09 -12.15 12.04
C SER A 242 -4.92 -13.32 11.07
N SER A 243 -4.45 -14.48 11.54
CA SER A 243 -4.11 -15.65 10.69
C SER A 243 -5.32 -16.22 9.94
N LEU A 244 -6.54 -16.02 10.41
CA LEU A 244 -7.76 -16.46 9.73
C LEU A 244 -8.29 -15.42 8.72
N ILE A 245 -7.77 -14.19 8.74
CA ILE A 245 -8.13 -13.17 7.75
C ILE A 245 -7.21 -13.35 6.55
N ASN A 246 -7.72 -14.01 5.50
CA ASN A 246 -6.97 -14.35 4.30
C ASN A 246 -7.83 -14.21 3.06
N GLY A 247 -7.38 -13.48 2.06
CA GLY A 247 -8.11 -13.16 0.85
C GLY A 247 -9.20 -12.11 1.03
N ALA A 248 -9.14 -11.34 2.12
CA ALA A 248 -10.06 -10.23 2.35
C ALA A 248 -9.72 -9.03 1.46
N ALA A 249 -10.75 -8.30 1.06
CA ALA A 249 -10.65 -6.97 0.46
C ALA A 249 -11.39 -5.99 1.40
N LEU A 250 -10.64 -5.46 2.36
CA LEU A 250 -11.19 -4.60 3.42
C LEU A 250 -11.37 -3.18 2.91
N ALA A 251 -12.61 -2.69 2.86
CA ALA A 251 -12.90 -1.29 2.63
C ALA A 251 -12.58 -0.48 3.89
N VAL A 252 -11.86 0.64 3.72
CA VAL A 252 -11.53 1.61 4.78
C VAL A 252 -11.86 2.99 4.21
N ASP A 253 -13.12 3.32 4.14
CA ASP A 253 -13.63 4.41 3.33
C ASP A 253 -14.74 5.24 4.01
N GLY A 254 -15.07 4.95 5.27
CA GLY A 254 -16.12 5.67 5.98
C GLY A 254 -17.52 5.54 5.37
N GLY A 255 -17.76 4.47 4.59
CA GLY A 255 -19.03 4.25 3.89
C GLY A 255 -19.12 4.99 2.55
N GLU A 256 -18.01 5.49 1.99
CA GLU A 256 -18.00 6.20 0.70
C GLU A 256 -18.43 5.31 -0.48
N SER A 257 -18.07 4.04 -0.45
CA SER A 257 -18.36 3.12 -1.55
C SER A 257 -19.66 2.32 -1.33
N TYR A 258 -20.30 1.94 -2.44
CA TYR A 258 -21.51 1.10 -2.44
C TYR A 258 -21.21 -0.40 -2.50
N VAL A 259 -20.02 -0.84 -2.11
CA VAL A 259 -19.63 -2.26 -2.14
C VAL A 259 -19.48 -2.83 -0.74
N PHE A 260 -19.90 -4.09 -0.60
CA PHE A 260 -19.77 -4.86 0.64
C PHE A 260 -18.34 -5.42 0.78
#